data_f5eb302f2743b245c2ae3666b39a202d
#
_entry.id   f5eb302f2743b245c2ae3666b39a202d
#
_cell.length_a   1.000
_cell.length_b   1.000
_cell.length_c   1.000
_cell.angle_alpha   90.00
_cell.angle_beta   90.00
_cell.angle_gamma   90.00
#
_symmetry.space_group_name_H-M   'P 1'
#
loop_
_entity.id
_entity.type
_entity.pdbx_description
1 polymer ?
#
loop_
_entity_poly.entity_id
_entity_poly.type
_entity_poly.pdbx_seq_one_letter_code
_entity_poly.pdbx_strand_id
1 'polypeptide(L)'
;MSESTASQLQQTITHLYENAPGFKKRLDDAGLTLADLQTIDALARLPVLRKDDLIELQRQDPPFGGMLAVPVADLRRVFQSPGPINEPEAETADPGRWASGLAAAGFTAGDVALNAFSYHLTPAGASLEAGLRALGCVVIPGGIGNQEQQIEAMAAFGAVGYVGLPSYLKALLDKAAALGISLPLTKAFVLAEPLP
;
A
#
# COMPACT_ATOMS: atom_id res chain seq x y z
N MET A 1 19.88 7.70 17.24
CA MET A 1 18.88 8.66 17.75
C MET A 1 17.78 8.73 16.70
N SER A 2 16.55 8.35 17.06
CA SER A 2 15.43 8.51 16.13
C SER A 2 15.15 10.02 15.95
N GLU A 3 15.07 10.48 14.71
CA GLU A 3 14.59 11.83 14.42
C GLU A 3 13.20 12.02 15.02
N SER A 4 12.94 13.22 15.56
CA SER A 4 11.62 13.52 16.06
C SER A 4 10.61 13.58 14.91
N THR A 5 9.36 13.19 15.16
CA THR A 5 8.28 13.28 14.16
C THR A 5 8.16 14.69 13.56
N ALA A 6 8.41 15.73 14.34
CA ALA A 6 8.42 17.10 13.86
C ALA A 6 9.54 17.38 12.84
N SER A 7 10.75 16.84 13.07
CA SER A 7 11.86 16.97 12.11
C SER A 7 11.55 16.26 10.79
N GLN A 8 11.00 15.05 10.86
CA GLN A 8 10.60 14.30 9.66
C GLN A 8 9.48 15.02 8.88
N LEU A 9 8.52 15.61 9.59
CA LEU A 9 7.45 16.39 8.97
C LEU A 9 8.04 17.60 8.21
N GLN A 10 8.91 18.36 8.83
CA GLN A 10 9.54 19.54 8.20
C GLN A 10 10.34 19.15 6.95
N GLN A 11 11.14 18.10 7.03
CA GLN A 11 11.87 17.58 5.86
C GLN A 11 10.94 17.19 4.72
N THR A 12 9.86 16.45 5.04
CA THR A 12 8.88 16.03 4.03
C THR A 12 8.20 17.23 3.37
N ILE A 13 7.73 18.20 4.16
CA ILE A 13 7.02 19.39 3.63
C ILE A 13 7.96 20.24 2.80
N THR A 14 9.21 20.44 3.25
CA THR A 14 10.23 21.19 2.48
C THR A 14 10.50 20.49 1.16
N HIS A 15 10.74 19.18 1.18
CA HIS A 15 10.97 18.40 -0.04
C HIS A 15 9.79 18.49 -1.03
N LEU A 16 8.56 18.37 -0.54
CA LEU A 16 7.36 18.50 -1.38
C LEU A 16 7.22 19.91 -1.96
N TYR A 17 7.48 20.94 -1.17
CA TYR A 17 7.39 22.33 -1.63
C TYR A 17 8.41 22.64 -2.74
N GLU A 18 9.62 22.10 -2.62
CA GLU A 18 10.70 22.31 -3.58
C GLU A 18 10.54 21.50 -4.87
N ASN A 19 9.95 20.30 -4.77
CA ASN A 19 9.99 19.30 -5.85
C ASN A 19 8.63 18.93 -6.42
N ALA A 20 7.51 19.26 -5.77
CA ALA A 20 6.15 18.96 -6.25
C ALA A 20 5.38 20.26 -6.55
N PRO A 21 5.36 20.73 -7.80
CA PRO A 21 4.70 21.99 -8.17
C PRO A 21 3.22 22.06 -7.77
N GLY A 22 2.49 20.93 -7.86
CA GLY A 22 1.10 20.84 -7.45
C GLY A 22 0.92 21.01 -5.93
N PHE A 23 1.85 20.51 -5.11
CA PHE A 23 1.83 20.75 -3.68
C PHE A 23 2.09 22.22 -3.35
N LYS A 24 3.10 22.82 -3.99
CA LYS A 24 3.40 24.24 -3.84
C LYS A 24 2.20 25.10 -4.20
N LYS A 25 1.59 24.87 -5.36
CA LYS A 25 0.39 25.58 -5.79
C LYS A 25 -0.75 25.49 -4.76
N ARG A 26 -0.98 24.33 -4.15
CA ARG A 26 -2.02 24.16 -3.12
C ARG A 26 -1.71 24.98 -1.85
N LEU A 27 -0.45 25.16 -1.47
CA LEU A 27 -0.06 26.07 -0.38
C LEU A 27 -0.34 27.51 -0.76
N ASP A 28 0.08 27.94 -1.95
CA ASP A 28 -0.11 29.30 -2.45
C ASP A 28 -1.61 29.65 -2.53
N ASP A 29 -2.44 28.74 -3.08
CA ASP A 29 -3.89 28.90 -3.17
C ASP A 29 -4.57 29.01 -1.77
N ALA A 30 -4.01 28.36 -0.75
CA ALA A 30 -4.47 28.43 0.62
C ALA A 30 -3.90 29.64 1.41
N GLY A 31 -3.04 30.47 0.79
CA GLY A 31 -2.35 31.56 1.45
C GLY A 31 -1.38 31.10 2.54
N LEU A 32 -0.82 29.88 2.41
CA LEU A 32 0.11 29.28 3.36
C LEU A 32 1.55 29.31 2.83
N THR A 33 2.49 29.41 3.76
CA THR A 33 3.91 29.32 3.51
C THR A 33 4.52 28.13 4.24
N LEU A 34 5.76 27.76 3.93
CA LEU A 34 6.49 26.73 4.70
C LEU A 34 6.56 27.06 6.20
N ALA A 35 6.67 28.35 6.55
CA ALA A 35 6.72 28.78 7.94
C ALA A 35 5.42 28.50 8.72
N ASP A 36 4.31 28.42 7.99
CA ASP A 36 3.01 28.14 8.58
C ASP A 36 2.80 26.66 8.94
N LEU A 37 3.63 25.73 8.44
CA LEU A 37 3.48 24.29 8.58
C LEU A 37 4.59 23.62 9.40
N GLN A 38 5.06 24.32 10.45
CA GLN A 38 6.19 23.87 11.27
C GLN A 38 5.83 22.80 12.32
N THR A 39 4.57 22.55 12.55
CA THR A 39 4.07 21.60 13.56
C THR A 39 3.01 20.66 13.00
N ILE A 40 2.79 19.51 13.65
CA ILE A 40 1.75 18.56 13.26
C ILE A 40 0.36 19.24 13.30
N ASP A 41 0.07 20.02 14.32
CA ASP A 41 -1.21 20.72 14.46
C ASP A 41 -1.45 21.73 13.32
N ALA A 42 -0.38 22.31 12.79
CA ALA A 42 -0.48 23.24 11.67
C ALA A 42 -0.94 22.57 10.36
N LEU A 43 -0.83 21.24 10.24
CA LEU A 43 -1.36 20.49 9.07
C LEU A 43 -2.88 20.66 8.94
N ALA A 44 -3.61 20.94 10.01
CA ALA A 44 -5.04 21.21 9.97
C ALA A 44 -5.40 22.46 9.12
N ARG A 45 -4.42 23.32 8.86
CA ARG A 45 -4.59 24.51 7.99
C ARG A 45 -4.56 24.17 6.48
N LEU A 46 -4.00 23.00 6.13
CA LEU A 46 -3.97 22.54 4.74
C LEU A 46 -5.38 22.11 4.31
N PRO A 47 -5.89 22.60 3.16
CA PRO A 47 -7.12 22.09 2.60
C PRO A 47 -7.01 20.59 2.32
N VAL A 48 -8.05 19.83 2.70
CA VAL A 48 -8.10 18.40 2.44
C VAL A 48 -8.09 18.17 0.92
N LEU A 49 -7.21 17.30 0.44
CA LEU A 49 -7.24 16.79 -0.92
C LEU A 49 -8.17 15.56 -0.95
N ARG A 50 -9.30 15.69 -1.61
CA ARG A 50 -10.25 14.60 -1.79
C ARG A 50 -9.85 13.75 -2.99
N LYS A 51 -10.31 12.51 -3.01
CA LYS A 51 -10.03 11.58 -4.13
C LYS A 51 -10.53 12.13 -5.47
N ASP A 52 -11.69 12.74 -5.50
CA ASP A 52 -12.27 13.33 -6.71
C ASP A 52 -11.45 14.54 -7.20
N ASP A 53 -10.94 15.36 -6.26
CA ASP A 53 -10.05 16.49 -6.60
C ASP A 53 -8.75 15.99 -7.25
N LEU A 54 -8.23 14.86 -6.79
CA LEU A 54 -7.00 14.27 -7.33
C LEU A 54 -7.19 13.79 -8.77
N ILE A 55 -8.34 13.19 -9.09
CA ILE A 55 -8.69 12.79 -10.46
C ILE A 55 -8.65 14.01 -11.39
N GLU A 56 -9.27 15.10 -10.97
CA GLU A 56 -9.32 16.33 -11.77
C GLU A 56 -7.92 16.95 -11.93
N LEU A 57 -7.12 16.99 -10.87
CA LEU A 57 -5.73 17.47 -10.94
C LEU A 57 -4.91 16.67 -11.93
N GLN A 58 -5.00 15.34 -11.89
CA GLN A 58 -4.28 14.46 -12.81
C GLN A 58 -4.78 14.59 -14.26
N ARG A 59 -6.05 14.92 -14.47
CA ARG A 59 -6.59 15.18 -15.79
C ARG A 59 -6.07 16.51 -16.38
N GLN A 60 -5.91 17.53 -15.55
CA GLN A 60 -5.41 18.86 -15.95
C GLN A 60 -3.89 18.86 -16.17
N ASP A 61 -3.14 18.13 -15.38
CA ASP A 61 -1.67 18.02 -15.43
C ASP A 61 -1.23 16.56 -15.34
N PRO A 62 -1.33 15.79 -16.46
CA PRO A 62 -0.96 14.36 -16.48
C PRO A 62 0.56 14.15 -16.30
N PRO A 63 0.97 13.01 -15.69
CA PRO A 63 0.10 11.94 -15.17
C PRO A 63 -0.31 12.10 -13.70
N PHE A 64 0.35 12.97 -12.92
CA PHE A 64 0.24 12.98 -11.45
C PHE A 64 -0.26 14.31 -10.86
N GLY A 65 -0.78 15.24 -11.66
CA GLY A 65 -1.34 16.51 -11.19
C GLY A 65 -0.28 17.42 -10.53
N GLY A 66 0.97 17.36 -10.99
CA GLY A 66 2.08 18.10 -10.38
C GLY A 66 2.45 17.65 -8.95
N MET A 67 1.88 16.52 -8.47
CA MET A 67 2.06 16.05 -7.09
C MET A 67 3.28 15.14 -6.90
N LEU A 68 3.99 14.79 -7.97
CA LEU A 68 5.18 13.96 -7.90
C LEU A 68 6.40 14.82 -7.53
N ALA A 69 7.14 14.39 -6.50
CA ALA A 69 8.31 15.09 -5.98
C ALA A 69 9.65 14.47 -6.43
N VAL A 70 9.62 13.51 -7.34
CA VAL A 70 10.80 12.87 -7.94
C VAL A 70 10.58 12.69 -9.45
N PRO A 71 11.63 12.53 -10.26
CA PRO A 71 11.48 12.18 -11.67
C PRO A 71 10.75 10.84 -11.85
N VAL A 72 9.93 10.72 -12.89
CA VAL A 72 9.22 9.45 -13.21
C VAL A 72 10.19 8.28 -13.38
N ALA A 73 11.39 8.54 -13.87
CA ALA A 73 12.44 7.52 -14.06
C ALA A 73 12.95 6.91 -12.75
N ASP A 74 12.73 7.60 -11.62
CA ASP A 74 13.15 7.15 -10.29
C ASP A 74 12.05 6.37 -9.56
N LEU A 75 10.90 6.19 -10.21
CA LEU A 75 9.82 5.38 -9.65
C LEU A 75 10.10 3.90 -9.86
N ARG A 76 9.76 3.11 -8.84
CA ARG A 76 9.78 1.64 -8.92
C ARG A 76 8.67 1.10 -9.81
N ARG A 77 7.46 1.66 -9.67
CA ARG A 77 6.24 1.29 -10.41
C ARG A 77 5.29 2.47 -10.51
N VAL A 78 4.37 2.34 -11.44
CA VAL A 78 3.18 3.18 -11.50
C VAL A 78 1.96 2.27 -11.54
N PHE A 79 0.92 2.68 -10.82
CA PHE A 79 -0.35 1.96 -10.77
C PHE A 79 -1.48 2.84 -11.23
N GLN A 80 -2.62 2.23 -11.50
CA GLN A 80 -3.86 2.93 -11.74
C GLN A 80 -4.97 2.25 -10.94
N SER A 81 -5.40 2.90 -9.86
CA SER A 81 -6.52 2.43 -9.05
C SER A 81 -7.86 2.89 -9.64
N PRO A 82 -8.99 2.25 -9.22
CA PRO A 82 -10.30 2.67 -9.67
C PRO A 82 -10.58 4.15 -9.39
N GLY A 83 -10.96 4.87 -10.48
CA GLY A 83 -11.23 6.31 -10.41
C GLY A 83 -11.22 6.97 -11.79
N PRO A 84 -10.31 6.82 -12.79
CA PRO A 84 -8.97 6.26 -12.63
C PRO A 84 -8.01 7.23 -11.93
N ILE A 85 -7.18 6.72 -11.02
CA ILE A 85 -6.15 7.50 -10.33
C ILE A 85 -4.79 6.85 -10.57
N ASN A 86 -3.83 7.66 -11.05
CA ASN A 86 -2.45 7.23 -11.22
C ASN A 86 -1.71 7.34 -9.88
N GLU A 87 -1.10 6.24 -9.46
CA GLU A 87 -0.41 6.13 -8.19
C GLU A 87 1.07 5.79 -8.41
N PRO A 88 2.01 6.70 -8.06
CA PRO A 88 3.44 6.42 -8.14
C PRO A 88 3.89 5.61 -6.94
N GLU A 89 4.79 4.64 -7.15
CA GLU A 89 5.48 3.91 -6.08
C GLU A 89 6.95 4.27 -6.06
N ALA A 90 7.43 4.76 -4.93
CA ALA A 90 8.82 5.09 -4.71
C ALA A 90 9.70 3.83 -4.59
N GLU A 91 11.00 3.95 -4.91
CA GLU A 91 11.99 2.87 -4.73
C GLU A 91 12.39 2.75 -3.26
N THR A 92 11.52 2.13 -2.47
CA THR A 92 11.74 1.81 -1.05
C THR A 92 11.38 0.35 -0.77
N ALA A 93 11.90 -0.19 0.34
CA ALA A 93 11.65 -1.58 0.69
C ALA A 93 10.17 -1.87 1.01
N ASP A 94 9.49 -0.94 1.68
CA ASP A 94 8.08 -1.03 2.08
C ASP A 94 7.37 0.31 1.80
N PRO A 95 7.03 0.59 0.54
CA PRO A 95 6.42 1.88 0.15
C PRO A 95 5.05 2.10 0.78
N GLY A 96 4.31 1.03 1.06
CA GLY A 96 3.00 1.06 1.72
C GLY A 96 3.06 1.09 3.24
N ARG A 97 4.23 0.94 3.86
CA ARG A 97 4.43 0.83 5.32
C ARG A 97 3.62 -0.30 5.98
N TRP A 98 3.44 -1.41 5.25
CA TRP A 98 2.65 -2.54 5.70
C TRP A 98 3.39 -3.44 6.69
N ALA A 99 4.73 -3.42 6.70
CA ALA A 99 5.55 -4.32 7.54
C ALA A 99 5.17 -4.25 9.02
N SER A 100 4.94 -3.06 9.57
CA SER A 100 4.56 -2.90 10.99
C SER A 100 3.19 -3.51 11.31
N GLY A 101 2.19 -3.33 10.42
CA GLY A 101 0.87 -3.93 10.57
C GLY A 101 0.91 -5.46 10.45
N LEU A 102 1.67 -5.97 9.48
CA LEU A 102 1.88 -7.41 9.29
C LEU A 102 2.62 -8.03 10.47
N ALA A 103 3.65 -7.36 11.02
CA ALA A 103 4.33 -7.80 12.23
C ALA A 103 3.38 -7.86 13.44
N ALA A 104 2.51 -6.86 13.60
CA ALA A 104 1.49 -6.85 14.65
C ALA A 104 0.46 -8.00 14.48
N ALA A 105 0.21 -8.45 13.24
CA ALA A 105 -0.61 -9.63 12.95
C ALA A 105 0.16 -10.96 13.12
N GLY A 106 1.41 -10.91 13.59
CA GLY A 106 2.22 -12.07 13.93
C GLY A 106 3.05 -12.65 12.79
N PHE A 107 3.16 -11.96 11.64
CA PHE A 107 4.07 -12.37 10.57
C PHE A 107 5.53 -12.14 10.97
N THR A 108 6.38 -13.12 10.64
CA THR A 108 7.81 -13.12 10.98
C THR A 108 8.65 -13.60 9.81
N ALA A 109 9.95 -13.34 9.87
CA ALA A 109 10.89 -13.81 8.86
C ALA A 109 10.82 -15.35 8.69
N GLY A 110 10.84 -15.80 7.43
CA GLY A 110 10.72 -17.21 7.07
C GLY A 110 9.29 -17.73 6.93
N ASP A 111 8.27 -16.97 7.33
CA ASP A 111 6.88 -17.36 7.07
C ASP A 111 6.60 -17.38 5.56
N VAL A 112 5.92 -18.41 5.09
CA VAL A 112 5.35 -18.45 3.73
C VAL A 112 3.92 -17.93 3.79
N ALA A 113 3.59 -16.93 2.96
CA ALA A 113 2.29 -16.29 2.96
C ALA A 113 1.69 -16.22 1.56
N LEU A 114 0.40 -16.59 1.42
CA LEU A 114 -0.37 -16.29 0.21
C LEU A 114 -0.80 -14.83 0.24
N ASN A 115 -0.43 -14.07 -0.79
CA ASN A 115 -1.01 -12.76 -1.06
C ASN A 115 -2.09 -12.89 -2.14
N ALA A 116 -3.34 -12.73 -1.74
CA ALA A 116 -4.52 -12.90 -2.59
C ALA A 116 -5.06 -11.57 -3.14
N PHE A 117 -4.33 -10.45 -2.98
CA PHE A 117 -4.69 -9.19 -3.62
C PHE A 117 -4.23 -9.13 -5.09
N SER A 118 -5.00 -8.38 -5.90
CA SER A 118 -4.68 -8.20 -7.32
C SER A 118 -3.33 -7.53 -7.52
N TYR A 119 -2.61 -8.04 -8.53
CA TYR A 119 -1.37 -7.44 -9.05
C TYR A 119 -1.59 -6.68 -10.37
N HIS A 120 -2.84 -6.65 -10.87
CA HIS A 120 -3.17 -6.08 -12.17
C HIS A 120 -3.53 -4.60 -12.03
N LEU A 121 -2.62 -3.71 -12.46
CA LEU A 121 -2.72 -2.24 -12.43
C LEU A 121 -2.87 -1.62 -11.04
N THR A 122 -3.51 -2.28 -10.08
CA THR A 122 -3.75 -1.76 -8.73
C THR A 122 -2.56 -1.98 -7.81
N PRO A 123 -2.32 -1.11 -6.81
CA PRO A 123 -1.14 -1.20 -5.93
C PRO A 123 -1.21 -2.33 -4.89
N ALA A 124 -2.41 -2.84 -4.58
CA ALA A 124 -2.63 -3.64 -3.37
C ALA A 124 -1.73 -4.89 -3.29
N GLY A 125 -1.68 -5.71 -4.36
CA GLY A 125 -0.86 -6.93 -4.36
C GLY A 125 0.62 -6.62 -4.19
N ALA A 126 1.15 -5.70 -5.00
CA ALA A 126 2.57 -5.34 -4.97
C ALA A 126 2.99 -4.66 -3.65
N SER A 127 2.13 -3.80 -3.11
CA SER A 127 2.41 -3.06 -1.88
C SER A 127 2.43 -3.97 -0.64
N LEU A 128 1.45 -4.89 -0.53
CA LEU A 128 1.42 -5.87 0.57
C LEU A 128 2.54 -6.91 0.46
N GLU A 129 2.89 -7.33 -0.77
CA GLU A 129 4.08 -8.15 -0.99
C GLU A 129 5.34 -7.45 -0.50
N ALA A 130 5.53 -6.16 -0.82
CA ALA A 130 6.68 -5.39 -0.34
C ALA A 130 6.77 -5.39 1.19
N GLY A 131 5.64 -5.19 1.89
CA GLY A 131 5.58 -5.27 3.36
C GLY A 131 5.93 -6.65 3.92
N LEU A 132 5.41 -7.74 3.33
CA LEU A 132 5.77 -9.11 3.71
C LEU A 132 7.26 -9.38 3.49
N ARG A 133 7.80 -8.97 2.36
CA ARG A 133 9.22 -9.14 2.04
C ARG A 133 10.13 -8.32 2.95
N ALA A 134 9.70 -7.11 3.34
CA ALA A 134 10.43 -6.28 4.30
C ALA A 134 10.55 -6.95 5.68
N LEU A 135 9.60 -7.82 6.04
CA LEU A 135 9.67 -8.67 7.24
C LEU A 135 10.50 -9.95 7.05
N GLY A 136 10.94 -10.24 5.82
CA GLY A 136 11.65 -11.48 5.50
C GLY A 136 10.74 -12.68 5.23
N CYS A 137 9.45 -12.46 4.95
CA CYS A 137 8.54 -13.51 4.53
C CYS A 137 8.79 -13.94 3.08
N VAL A 138 8.42 -15.19 2.77
CA VAL A 138 8.31 -15.72 1.40
C VAL A 138 6.88 -15.54 0.93
N VAL A 139 6.69 -14.97 -0.25
CA VAL A 139 5.35 -14.65 -0.77
C VAL A 139 4.97 -15.57 -1.91
N ILE A 140 3.77 -16.15 -1.82
CA ILE A 140 3.06 -16.77 -2.93
C ILE A 140 2.21 -15.66 -3.55
N PRO A 141 2.53 -15.15 -4.77
CA PRO A 141 1.82 -14.04 -5.39
C PRO A 141 0.55 -14.55 -6.10
N GLY A 142 -0.43 -15.02 -5.30
CA GLY A 142 -1.62 -15.70 -5.81
C GLY A 142 -2.55 -14.79 -6.59
N GLY A 143 -2.69 -13.54 -6.16
CA GLY A 143 -3.66 -12.62 -6.77
C GLY A 143 -5.10 -13.09 -6.56
N ILE A 144 -5.97 -12.72 -7.49
CA ILE A 144 -7.40 -13.08 -7.48
C ILE A 144 -7.69 -14.27 -8.39
N GLY A 145 -8.68 -15.10 -8.03
CA GLY A 145 -9.09 -16.27 -8.84
C GLY A 145 -8.21 -17.50 -8.61
N ASN A 146 -8.40 -18.54 -9.43
CA ASN A 146 -7.63 -19.79 -9.40
C ASN A 146 -7.50 -20.46 -8.01
N GLN A 147 -8.60 -20.52 -7.25
CA GLN A 147 -8.62 -21.01 -5.86
C GLN A 147 -7.98 -22.38 -5.69
N GLU A 148 -8.25 -23.34 -6.58
CA GLU A 148 -7.67 -24.69 -6.49
C GLU A 148 -6.15 -24.65 -6.57
N GLN A 149 -5.61 -23.94 -7.55
CA GLN A 149 -4.16 -23.79 -7.70
C GLN A 149 -3.53 -23.07 -6.50
N GLN A 150 -4.21 -22.06 -5.94
CA GLN A 150 -3.73 -21.39 -4.74
C GLN A 150 -3.71 -22.33 -3.53
N ILE A 151 -4.76 -23.13 -3.35
CA ILE A 151 -4.85 -24.15 -2.26
C ILE A 151 -3.72 -25.18 -2.41
N GLU A 152 -3.50 -25.71 -3.62
CA GLU A 152 -2.41 -26.64 -3.90
C GLU A 152 -1.04 -26.02 -3.60
N ALA A 153 -0.82 -24.77 -4.02
CA ALA A 153 0.42 -24.05 -3.74
C ALA A 153 0.62 -23.80 -2.24
N MET A 154 -0.45 -23.39 -1.52
CA MET A 154 -0.39 -23.20 -0.07
C MET A 154 -0.02 -24.49 0.66
N ALA A 155 -0.59 -25.61 0.27
CA ALA A 155 -0.28 -26.91 0.85
C ALA A 155 1.16 -27.36 0.51
N ALA A 156 1.55 -27.22 -0.77
CA ALA A 156 2.87 -27.64 -1.24
C ALA A 156 4.02 -26.84 -0.63
N PHE A 157 3.84 -25.53 -0.44
CA PHE A 157 4.87 -24.64 0.13
C PHE A 157 4.73 -24.43 1.64
N GLY A 158 3.74 -25.04 2.28
CA GLY A 158 3.54 -24.92 3.73
C GLY A 158 3.17 -23.50 4.15
N ALA A 159 2.28 -22.84 3.41
CA ALA A 159 1.90 -21.45 3.68
C ALA A 159 1.17 -21.32 5.02
N VAL A 160 1.80 -20.66 5.98
CA VAL A 160 1.25 -20.39 7.31
C VAL A 160 0.47 -19.08 7.40
N GLY A 161 0.64 -18.20 6.40
CA GLY A 161 0.07 -16.87 6.35
C GLY A 161 -0.87 -16.66 5.15
N TYR A 162 -1.86 -15.81 5.36
CA TYR A 162 -2.77 -15.30 4.33
C TYR A 162 -2.85 -13.78 4.40
N VAL A 163 -2.85 -13.11 3.25
CA VAL A 163 -3.11 -11.68 3.12
C VAL A 163 -4.14 -11.47 2.02
N GLY A 164 -5.31 -10.91 2.36
CA GLY A 164 -6.40 -10.78 1.41
C GLY A 164 -7.72 -10.32 2.01
N LEU A 165 -8.81 -10.52 1.27
CA LEU A 165 -10.17 -10.26 1.72
C LEU A 165 -10.65 -11.36 2.67
N PRO A 166 -11.40 -11.05 3.75
CA PRO A 166 -11.95 -12.08 4.63
C PRO A 166 -12.93 -13.03 3.91
N SER A 167 -13.77 -12.52 3.00
CA SER A 167 -14.67 -13.34 2.21
C SER A 167 -13.93 -14.35 1.30
N TYR A 168 -12.81 -13.90 0.72
CA TYR A 168 -11.98 -14.77 -0.13
C TYR A 168 -11.24 -15.84 0.69
N LEU A 169 -10.74 -15.49 1.89
CA LEU A 169 -10.17 -16.48 2.82
C LEU A 169 -11.19 -17.58 3.16
N LYS A 170 -12.42 -17.17 3.50
CA LYS A 170 -13.49 -18.13 3.76
C LYS A 170 -13.73 -19.06 2.57
N ALA A 171 -13.81 -18.53 1.36
CA ALA A 171 -13.99 -19.31 0.14
C ALA A 171 -12.85 -20.30 -0.11
N LEU A 172 -11.60 -19.91 0.17
CA LEU A 172 -10.42 -20.79 0.08
C LEU A 172 -10.51 -21.94 1.10
N LEU A 173 -10.88 -21.64 2.35
CA LEU A 173 -11.02 -22.64 3.40
C LEU A 173 -12.14 -23.65 3.11
N ASP A 174 -13.32 -23.16 2.67
CA ASP A 174 -14.44 -24.01 2.29
C ASP A 174 -14.06 -24.93 1.10
N LYS A 175 -13.36 -24.38 0.11
CA LYS A 175 -12.91 -25.13 -1.06
C LYS A 175 -11.83 -26.15 -0.70
N ALA A 176 -10.87 -25.80 0.16
CA ALA A 176 -9.84 -26.72 0.64
C ALA A 176 -10.47 -27.91 1.39
N ALA A 177 -11.46 -27.64 2.24
CA ALA A 177 -12.20 -28.68 2.94
C ALA A 177 -12.96 -29.61 1.97
N ALA A 178 -13.58 -29.06 0.93
CA ALA A 178 -14.26 -29.85 -0.10
C ALA A 178 -13.32 -30.74 -0.93
N LEU A 179 -12.06 -30.29 -1.09
CA LEU A 179 -10.99 -31.05 -1.76
C LEU A 179 -10.27 -32.04 -0.83
N GLY A 180 -10.59 -32.05 0.48
CA GLY A 180 -9.88 -32.85 1.49
C GLY A 180 -8.44 -32.39 1.76
N ILE A 181 -8.11 -31.13 1.44
CA ILE A 181 -6.77 -30.55 1.62
C ILE A 181 -6.74 -29.76 2.93
N SER A 182 -5.81 -30.12 3.82
CA SER A 182 -5.53 -29.38 5.06
C SER A 182 -4.50 -28.29 4.79
N LEU A 183 -4.84 -27.05 5.12
CA LEU A 183 -3.93 -25.90 5.00
C LEU A 183 -3.27 -25.61 6.35
N PRO A 184 -1.95 -25.39 6.42
CA PRO A 184 -1.25 -25.11 7.67
C PRO A 184 -1.37 -23.64 8.12
N LEU A 185 -2.44 -22.95 7.72
CA LEU A 185 -2.68 -21.55 8.05
C LEU A 185 -2.81 -21.33 9.56
N THR A 186 -2.04 -20.38 10.07
CA THR A 186 -2.08 -19.94 11.47
C THR A 186 -2.24 -18.43 11.61
N LYS A 187 -2.07 -17.68 10.53
CA LYS A 187 -2.07 -16.22 10.51
C LYS A 187 -2.87 -15.70 9.33
N ALA A 188 -3.62 -14.61 9.55
CA ALA A 188 -4.30 -13.90 8.47
C ALA A 188 -4.24 -12.40 8.71
N PHE A 189 -3.89 -11.66 7.68
CA PHE A 189 -4.03 -10.21 7.61
C PHE A 189 -5.12 -9.88 6.60
N VAL A 190 -6.28 -9.48 7.12
CA VAL A 190 -7.46 -9.24 6.29
C VAL A 190 -7.82 -7.76 6.30
N LEU A 191 -8.22 -7.24 5.13
CA LEU A 191 -8.58 -5.83 4.95
C LEU A 191 -9.56 -5.65 3.78
N ALA A 192 -10.02 -4.42 3.59
CA ALA A 192 -10.92 -3.97 2.53
C ALA A 192 -12.37 -4.47 2.61
N GLU A 193 -12.69 -5.34 3.53
CA GLU A 193 -14.06 -5.77 3.86
C GLU A 193 -14.21 -5.84 5.39
N PRO A 194 -15.41 -5.63 5.96
CA PRO A 194 -15.66 -5.94 7.35
C PRO A 194 -15.53 -7.45 7.59
N LEU A 195 -15.09 -7.83 8.78
CA LEU A 195 -15.18 -9.23 9.21
C LEU A 195 -16.65 -9.60 9.37
N PRO A 196 -17.08 -10.75 8.84
CA PRO A 196 -18.47 -11.23 8.98
C PRO A 196 -18.81 -11.62 10.43
#